data_9325530920ac91d15dea31fa6225b661
#
_entry.id   9325530920ac91d15dea31fa6225b661
#
_cell.length_a   1.000
_cell.length_b   1.000
_cell.length_c   1.000
_cell.angle_alpha   90.00
_cell.angle_beta   90.00
_cell.angle_gamma   90.00
#
_symmetry.space_group_name_H-M   'P 1'
#
loop_
_entity.id
_entity.type
_entity.pdbx_description
1 polymer ?
#
loop_
_entity_poly.entity_id
_entity_poly.type
_entity_poly.pdbx_seq_one_letter_code
_entity_poly.pdbx_strand_id
1 'polypeptide(L)' 'MPTAIALLSGGLDSATAAALAQEAGQRVIGLSFDYGQRHRRELEAAAAVAAALGLAEHHTIAVNLEIGRAYV' A
#
# COMPACT_ATOMS: atom_id res chain seq x y z
N MET A 1 -12.39 -10.28 14.18
CA MET A 1 -12.40 -9.28 13.11
C MET A 1 -11.53 -9.75 11.96
N PRO A 2 -12.10 -9.94 10.78
CA PRO A 2 -11.30 -10.39 9.65
C PRO A 2 -10.29 -9.34 9.22
N THR A 3 -9.18 -9.80 8.67
CA THR A 3 -8.10 -8.92 8.22
C THR A 3 -8.03 -8.93 6.70
N ALA A 4 -7.94 -7.75 6.10
CA ALA A 4 -7.77 -7.59 4.67
C ALA A 4 -6.44 -6.90 4.41
N ILE A 5 -5.81 -7.27 3.30
CA ILE A 5 -4.57 -6.61 2.86
C ILE A 5 -4.92 -5.78 1.63
N ALA A 6 -4.61 -4.49 1.69
CA ALA A 6 -4.85 -3.57 0.58
C ALA A 6 -3.52 -3.10 0.01
N LEU A 7 -3.35 -3.22 -1.30
CA LEU A 7 -2.19 -2.68 -1.98
C LEU A 7 -2.41 -1.20 -2.23
N LEU A 8 -1.57 -0.37 -1.63
CA LEU A 8 -1.69 1.08 -1.73
C LEU A 8 -0.67 1.64 -2.70
N SER A 9 -1.17 2.31 -3.73
CA SER A 9 -0.31 2.96 -4.72
C SER A 9 -0.33 4.49 -4.61
N GLY A 10 -1.12 5.01 -3.69
CA GLY A 10 -1.37 6.45 -3.59
C GLY A 10 -2.46 6.93 -4.52
N GLY A 11 -3.05 6.04 -5.33
CA GLY A 11 -4.14 6.38 -6.22
C GLY A 11 -5.50 6.28 -5.55
N LEU A 12 -6.50 6.90 -6.19
CA LEU A 12 -7.85 6.96 -5.66
C LEU A 12 -8.49 5.57 -5.55
N ASP A 13 -8.25 4.69 -6.53
CA ASP A 13 -8.88 3.37 -6.54
C ASP A 13 -8.41 2.52 -5.37
N SER A 14 -7.11 2.56 -5.05
CA SER A 14 -6.59 1.78 -3.92
C SER A 14 -7.11 2.34 -2.59
N ALA A 15 -7.24 3.65 -2.47
CA ALA A 15 -7.80 4.28 -1.29
C ALA A 15 -9.26 3.87 -1.11
N THR A 16 -10.04 3.85 -2.19
CA THR A 16 -11.45 3.47 -2.15
C THR A 16 -11.60 2.01 -1.71
N ALA A 17 -10.79 1.12 -2.25
CA ALA A 17 -10.85 -0.29 -1.89
C ALA A 17 -10.55 -0.49 -0.39
N ALA A 18 -9.55 0.20 0.13
CA ALA A 18 -9.20 0.12 1.55
C ALA A 18 -10.34 0.65 2.43
N ALA A 19 -10.95 1.77 2.03
CA ALA A 19 -12.05 2.35 2.79
C ALA A 19 -13.27 1.43 2.82
N LEU A 20 -13.59 0.79 1.69
CA LEU A 20 -14.70 -0.15 1.62
C LEU A 20 -14.48 -1.36 2.51
N ALA A 21 -13.25 -1.87 2.56
CA ALA A 21 -12.92 -2.99 3.43
C ALA A 21 -13.11 -2.60 4.91
N GLN A 22 -12.72 -1.38 5.28
CA GLN A 22 -12.95 -0.90 6.64
C GLN A 22 -14.42 -0.78 6.97
N GLU A 23 -15.22 -0.28 6.04
CA GLU A 23 -16.67 -0.15 6.24
C GLU A 23 -17.32 -1.52 6.42
N ALA A 24 -16.75 -2.56 5.79
CA ALA A 24 -17.23 -3.93 5.97
C ALA A 24 -16.81 -4.54 7.31
N GLY A 25 -16.13 -3.78 8.16
CA GLY A 25 -15.72 -4.26 9.48
C GLY A 25 -14.41 -5.03 9.49
N GLN A 26 -13.62 -4.94 8.43
CA GLN A 26 -12.34 -5.62 8.35
C GLN A 26 -11.21 -4.76 8.91
N ARG A 27 -10.23 -5.42 9.53
CA ARG A 27 -8.99 -4.78 9.90
C ARG A 27 -8.13 -4.72 8.64
N VAL A 28 -7.75 -3.51 8.21
CA VAL A 28 -7.03 -3.35 6.94
C VAL A 28 -5.56 -3.06 7.19
N ILE A 29 -4.72 -3.84 6.53
CA ILE A 29 -3.27 -3.64 6.51
C ILE A 29 -2.90 -3.17 5.12
N GLY A 30 -2.25 -2.01 5.02
CA GLY A 30 -1.82 -1.45 3.74
C GLY A 30 -0.42 -1.91 3.38
N LEU A 31 -0.22 -2.27 2.12
CA LEU A 31 1.10 -2.61 1.58
C LEU A 31 1.40 -1.69 0.40
N SER A 32 2.61 -1.14 0.40
CA SER A 32 3.14 -0.38 -0.73
C SER A 32 4.46 -1.00 -1.15
N PHE A 33 4.77 -0.95 -2.44
CA PHE A 33 6.02 -1.49 -2.96
C PHE A 33 6.91 -0.36 -3.46
N ASP A 34 8.16 -0.39 -3.06
CA ASP A 34 9.18 0.55 -3.52
C ASP A 34 10.13 -0.19 -4.46
N TYR A 35 10.03 0.12 -5.74
CA TYR A 35 10.84 -0.52 -6.78
C TYR A 35 12.16 0.23 -7.04
N GLY A 36 12.47 1.23 -6.23
CA GLY A 36 13.67 2.02 -6.40
C GLY A 36 13.55 3.11 -7.47
N GLN A 37 12.61 2.97 -8.39
CA GLN A 37 12.33 3.94 -9.44
C GLN A 37 11.06 4.74 -9.15
N ARG A 38 10.38 4.40 -8.09
CA ARG A 38 9.13 5.03 -7.72
C ARG A 38 9.41 6.40 -7.15
N HIS A 39 8.62 7.38 -7.55
CA HIS A 39 8.75 8.72 -7.02
C HIS A 39 8.39 8.73 -5.54
N ARG A 40 9.19 9.45 -4.76
CA ARG A 40 8.92 9.61 -3.33
C ARG A 40 7.50 10.14 -3.09
N ARG A 41 7.01 11.00 -3.97
CA ARG A 41 5.68 11.58 -3.85
C ARG A 41 4.58 10.50 -3.82
N GLU A 42 4.74 9.44 -4.61
CA GLU A 42 3.77 8.36 -4.61
C GLU A 42 3.76 7.59 -3.30
N LEU A 43 4.95 7.36 -2.73
CA LEU A 43 5.07 6.68 -1.44
C LEU A 43 4.51 7.55 -0.32
N GLU A 44 4.76 8.84 -0.37
CA GLU A 44 4.21 9.79 0.60
C GLU A 44 2.68 9.85 0.50
N ALA A 45 2.15 9.81 -0.72
CA ALA A 45 0.71 9.80 -0.93
C ALA A 45 0.08 8.53 -0.35
N ALA A 46 0.72 7.38 -0.55
CA ALA A 46 0.21 6.12 0.02
C ALA A 46 0.22 6.16 1.55
N ALA A 47 1.28 6.70 2.14
CA ALA A 47 1.36 6.84 3.60
C ALA A 47 0.29 7.80 4.12
N ALA A 48 0.03 8.90 3.40
CA ALA A 48 -1.00 9.86 3.78
C ALA A 48 -2.39 9.22 3.73
N VAL A 49 -2.66 8.41 2.71
CA VAL A 49 -3.93 7.69 2.59
C VAL A 49 -4.09 6.71 3.77
N ALA A 50 -3.05 5.94 4.08
CA ALA A 50 -3.09 5.01 5.20
C ALA A 50 -3.38 5.72 6.51
N ALA A 51 -2.75 6.87 6.74
CA ALA A 51 -2.98 7.67 7.95
C ALA A 51 -4.38 8.24 7.98
N ALA A 52 -4.86 8.77 6.85
CA ALA A 52 -6.19 9.37 6.77
C ALA A 52 -7.29 8.34 7.01
N LEU A 53 -7.10 7.11 6.55
CA LEU A 53 -8.07 6.03 6.75
C LEU A 53 -7.91 5.36 8.12
N GLY A 54 -6.83 5.64 8.83
CA GLY A 54 -6.59 5.00 10.13
C GLY A 54 -6.37 3.51 10.00
N LEU A 55 -5.60 3.09 8.98
CA LEU A 55 -5.32 1.68 8.79
C LEU A 55 -4.56 1.10 9.98
N ALA A 56 -4.83 -0.17 10.28
CA ALA A 56 -4.20 -0.85 11.41
C ALA A 56 -2.69 -0.87 11.26
N GLU A 57 -2.19 -1.11 10.05
CA GLU A 57 -0.77 -1.11 9.74
C GLU A 57 -0.56 -0.67 8.31
N HIS A 58 0.61 -0.13 8.03
CA HIS A 58 1.03 0.21 6.67
C HIS A 58 2.52 -0.14 6.54
N HIS A 59 2.84 -0.97 5.56
CA HIS A 59 4.21 -1.42 5.32
C HIS A 59 4.65 -1.07 3.91
N THR A 60 5.88 -0.61 3.77
CA THR A 60 6.50 -0.38 2.46
C THR A 60 7.58 -1.44 2.26
N ILE A 61 7.46 -2.20 1.18
CA ILE A 61 8.38 -3.29 0.87
C ILE A 61 9.27 -2.86 -0.29
N ALA A 62 10.58 -2.85 -0.04
CA ALA A 62 11.54 -2.54 -1.08
C ALA A 62 11.74 -3.76 -1.98
N VAL A 63 11.64 -3.53 -3.29
CA VAL A 63 11.82 -4.58 -4.30
C VAL A 63 13.01 -4.21 -5.17
N ASN A 64 13.98 -5.11 -5.27
CA ASN A 64 15.16 -4.87 -6.09
C ASN A 64 14.95 -5.47 -7.48
N LEU A 65 14.58 -4.62 -8.42
CA LEU A 65 14.35 -5.05 -9.80
C LEU A 65 15.63 -5.51 -10.51
N GLU A 66 16.77 -4.98 -10.09
CA GLU A 66 18.07 -5.39 -10.67
C GLU A 66 18.36 -6.84 -10.38
N ILE A 67 18.10 -7.29 -9.17
CA ILE A 67 18.27 -8.70 -8.81
C ILE A 67 17.33 -9.55 -9.66
N GLY A 68 16.09 -9.13 -9.82
CA GLY A 68 15.13 -9.83 -10.66
C GLY A 68 15.63 -9.94 -12.10
N ARG A 69 16.23 -8.88 -12.62
CA ARG A 69 16.76 -8.89 -13.97
C ARG A 69 17.95 -9.82 -14.13
N ALA A 70 18.77 -9.98 -13.09
CA ALA A 70 19.94 -10.83 -13.15
C ALA A 70 19.57 -12.30 -13.35
N TYR A 71 18.37 -12.69 -13.04
CA TYR A 71 17.91 -14.07 -13.15
C TYR A 71 17.00 -14.32 -14.35
N VAL A 72 16.78 -13.32 -15.13
CA VAL A 72 15.98 -13.39 -16.35
C VAL A 72 16.90 -13.48 -17.59
#